data_a95052fd2eb3a3b691e61be0fca41a36
#
_entry.id   a95052fd2eb3a3b691e61be0fca41a36
#
_cell.length_a   1.000
_cell.length_b   1.000
_cell.length_c   1.000
_cell.angle_alpha   90.00
_cell.angle_beta   90.00
_cell.angle_gamma   90.00
#
_symmetry.space_group_name_H-M   'P 1'
#
loop_
_entity.id
_entity.type
_entity.pdbx_description
1 polymer ?
#
loop_
_entity_poly.entity_id
_entity_poly.type
_entity_poly.pdbx_seq_one_letter_code
_entity_poly.pdbx_strand_id
1 'polypeptide(L)'
;MPLSKKIFYVILAMLIGFASVSVYGFSAQVVASPQDKKMEWWFNQPANSAPHVIQISSVYFHQEFSLFSFFENASIKEGKFHIKYTITSTDPKGKKTIVAKDIVQKGSKASKSIIVASTEIVGACFDKNNPDGLYTFEISAKDEISGETSTSKTHLRVVDWNAPIPMNDKKEVVNAIFNFYKNPSPESLYMIFYSNELNLEQRGAPNDLNYIYAGFFRSAFMRNSFLTPFLRDKFPSMSPLDRAKTIYLFALMDEARIDFNILTESEKKYQDAMRKANIPAPYAKWDKILGAVQIDLLWGEFFADGTYKPIRRIMDLLAYTEEGNFTLRMLTEKRRPKNREEWEKMMMGAYHSAALNSILDYASQFELIRNYCRWAIQNKDIPESSFKLLGEISEKK
;
A
#
# COMPACT_ATOMS: atom_id res chain seq x y z
N MET A 1 -3.82 19.61 -24.22
CA MET A 1 -4.72 18.46 -24.49
C MET A 1 -4.87 17.68 -23.19
N PRO A 2 -6.05 17.50 -22.63
CA PRO A 2 -6.16 16.96 -21.29
C PRO A 2 -5.93 15.46 -21.25
N LEU A 3 -5.01 15.03 -20.42
CA LEU A 3 -4.66 13.63 -20.10
C LEU A 3 -5.85 12.80 -19.52
N SER A 4 -6.91 13.49 -19.10
CA SER A 4 -8.06 12.88 -18.40
C SER A 4 -8.89 11.88 -19.23
N LYS A 5 -8.88 12.00 -20.57
CA LYS A 5 -9.68 11.10 -21.43
C LYS A 5 -9.03 9.72 -21.69
N LYS A 6 -7.70 9.62 -21.66
CA LYS A 6 -7.02 8.33 -21.88
C LYS A 6 -7.09 7.38 -20.66
N ILE A 7 -7.07 7.96 -19.45
CA ILE A 7 -7.18 7.18 -18.20
C ILE A 7 -8.58 6.61 -18.04
N PHE A 8 -9.62 7.36 -18.45
CA PHE A 8 -11.01 6.89 -18.38
C PHE A 8 -11.29 5.68 -19.29
N TYR A 9 -10.65 5.60 -20.45
CA TYR A 9 -10.78 4.47 -21.36
C TYR A 9 -10.08 3.20 -20.90
N VAL A 10 -9.00 3.31 -20.12
CA VAL A 10 -8.29 2.14 -19.56
C VAL A 10 -9.08 1.53 -18.40
N ILE A 11 -9.70 2.35 -17.54
CA ILE A 11 -10.56 1.86 -16.43
C ILE A 11 -11.85 1.24 -16.99
N LEU A 12 -12.44 1.81 -18.03
CA LEU A 12 -13.64 1.26 -18.69
C LEU A 12 -13.32 -0.03 -19.47
N ALA A 13 -12.13 -0.15 -20.06
CA ALA A 13 -11.68 -1.37 -20.72
C ALA A 13 -11.40 -2.52 -19.73
N MET A 14 -10.96 -2.23 -18.49
CA MET A 14 -10.81 -3.26 -17.45
C MET A 14 -12.15 -3.77 -16.94
N LEU A 15 -13.16 -2.90 -16.81
CA LEU A 15 -14.55 -3.32 -16.49
C LEU A 15 -15.20 -4.11 -17.65
N ILE A 16 -14.85 -3.81 -18.90
CA ILE A 16 -15.36 -4.52 -20.08
C ILE A 16 -14.58 -5.83 -20.34
N GLY A 17 -13.31 -5.91 -19.95
CA GLY A 17 -12.52 -7.15 -20.00
C GLY A 17 -13.07 -8.26 -19.10
N PHE A 18 -13.72 -7.92 -17.99
CA PHE A 18 -14.49 -8.86 -17.16
C PHE A 18 -15.87 -9.19 -17.73
N ALA A 19 -16.39 -8.40 -18.67
CA ALA A 19 -17.75 -8.54 -19.19
C ALA A 19 -17.85 -9.36 -20.48
N SER A 20 -16.78 -9.85 -21.04
CA SER A 20 -16.80 -10.50 -22.35
C SER A 20 -16.27 -11.94 -22.36
N VAL A 21 -16.50 -12.74 -21.32
CA VAL A 21 -16.26 -14.19 -21.46
C VAL A 21 -17.37 -14.99 -20.80
N SER A 22 -18.05 -15.65 -21.66
CA SER A 22 -18.82 -16.91 -21.53
C SER A 22 -19.56 -17.16 -20.21
N VAL A 23 -20.77 -17.11 -20.39
CA VAL A 23 -21.80 -17.86 -19.71
C VAL A 23 -21.25 -19.22 -19.26
N TYR A 24 -20.92 -19.37 -17.96
CA TYR A 24 -20.91 -20.60 -17.15
C TYR A 24 -19.72 -21.56 -17.12
N GLY A 25 -18.58 -21.31 -17.69
CA GLY A 25 -17.39 -22.19 -17.56
C GLY A 25 -16.42 -21.79 -16.47
N PHE A 26 -15.63 -22.75 -15.94
CA PHE A 26 -14.48 -22.48 -15.07
C PHE A 26 -13.45 -21.61 -15.78
N SER A 27 -12.98 -20.54 -15.13
CA SER A 27 -11.93 -19.69 -15.68
C SER A 27 -10.80 -19.43 -14.64
N ALA A 28 -9.60 -19.27 -15.16
CA ALA A 28 -8.39 -18.94 -14.39
C ALA A 28 -7.71 -17.72 -15.01
N GLN A 29 -7.20 -16.83 -14.16
CA GLN A 29 -6.46 -15.63 -14.57
C GLN A 29 -5.18 -15.51 -13.78
N VAL A 30 -4.10 -15.03 -14.42
CA VAL A 30 -2.87 -14.62 -13.76
C VAL A 30 -2.63 -13.15 -13.99
N VAL A 31 -2.32 -12.41 -12.93
CA VAL A 31 -2.12 -10.96 -12.95
C VAL A 31 -0.77 -10.62 -12.33
N ALA A 32 0.05 -9.84 -13.04
CA ALA A 32 1.26 -9.25 -12.48
C ALA A 32 0.90 -7.94 -11.77
N SER A 33 1.32 -7.78 -10.52
CA SER A 33 0.92 -6.66 -9.66
C SER A 33 2.06 -6.21 -8.74
N PRO A 34 2.15 -4.92 -8.41
CA PRO A 34 3.06 -4.40 -7.40
C PRO A 34 2.48 -4.52 -5.97
N GLN A 35 1.25 -5.01 -5.83
CA GLN A 35 0.56 -5.11 -4.56
C GLN A 35 1.19 -6.17 -3.63
N ASP A 36 1.03 -5.96 -2.32
CA ASP A 36 1.59 -6.85 -1.31
C ASP A 36 1.04 -8.28 -1.44
N LYS A 37 1.97 -9.24 -1.43
CA LYS A 37 1.68 -10.68 -1.44
C LYS A 37 0.82 -11.16 -0.26
N LYS A 38 0.72 -10.42 0.84
CA LYS A 38 -0.20 -10.76 1.94
C LYS A 38 -1.65 -10.60 1.58
N MET A 39 -1.96 -9.89 0.50
CA MET A 39 -3.33 -9.67 -0.01
C MET A 39 -4.30 -9.11 1.05
N GLU A 40 -3.82 -8.30 2.00
CA GLU A 40 -4.70 -7.65 2.99
C GLU A 40 -5.77 -6.80 2.31
N TRP A 41 -5.43 -6.18 1.18
CA TRP A 41 -6.33 -5.42 0.32
C TRP A 41 -7.43 -6.28 -0.35
N TRP A 42 -7.30 -7.62 -0.33
CA TRP A 42 -8.29 -8.57 -0.82
C TRP A 42 -9.08 -9.19 0.33
N PHE A 43 -8.38 -9.76 1.32
CA PHE A 43 -9.02 -10.56 2.36
C PHE A 43 -9.68 -9.73 3.45
N ASN A 44 -9.24 -8.51 3.69
CA ASN A 44 -9.75 -7.65 4.75
C ASN A 44 -10.85 -6.69 4.25
N GLN A 45 -11.66 -7.14 3.29
CA GLN A 45 -12.80 -6.39 2.79
C GLN A 45 -14.09 -7.18 2.92
N PRO A 46 -15.27 -6.50 3.04
CA PRO A 46 -16.57 -7.17 3.02
C PRO A 46 -16.73 -8.03 1.77
N ALA A 47 -17.39 -9.18 1.90
CA ALA A 47 -17.56 -10.13 0.80
C ALA A 47 -18.32 -9.57 -0.43
N ASN A 48 -19.07 -8.49 -0.25
CA ASN A 48 -19.79 -7.78 -1.30
C ASN A 48 -19.02 -6.59 -1.89
N SER A 49 -17.80 -6.33 -1.42
CA SER A 49 -16.91 -5.34 -2.04
C SER A 49 -16.15 -5.97 -3.21
N ALA A 50 -15.78 -5.16 -4.19
CA ALA A 50 -14.90 -5.55 -5.28
C ALA A 50 -13.49 -5.02 -5.00
N PRO A 51 -12.56 -5.86 -4.51
CA PRO A 51 -11.19 -5.44 -4.31
C PRO A 51 -10.55 -4.96 -5.61
N HIS A 52 -9.81 -3.87 -5.55
CA HIS A 52 -9.12 -3.33 -6.71
C HIS A 52 -7.80 -4.07 -6.92
N VAL A 53 -7.70 -4.81 -8.03
CA VAL A 53 -6.46 -5.47 -8.46
C VAL A 53 -5.68 -4.54 -9.36
N ILE A 54 -4.49 -4.15 -8.93
CA ILE A 54 -3.59 -3.31 -9.73
C ILE A 54 -2.79 -4.21 -10.65
N GLN A 55 -3.01 -4.09 -11.96
CA GLN A 55 -2.24 -4.81 -12.96
C GLN A 55 -1.16 -3.91 -13.54
N ILE A 56 0.07 -4.41 -13.61
CA ILE A 56 1.19 -3.75 -14.30
C ILE A 56 1.48 -4.40 -15.63
N SER A 57 1.89 -3.59 -16.60
CA SER A 57 2.33 -4.03 -17.93
C SER A 57 3.85 -3.89 -18.13
N SER A 58 4.54 -3.23 -17.19
CA SER A 58 6.00 -3.08 -17.20
C SER A 58 6.56 -3.16 -15.79
N VAL A 59 7.80 -3.56 -15.67
CA VAL A 59 8.57 -3.65 -14.43
C VAL A 59 10.03 -3.28 -14.73
N TYR A 60 10.68 -2.68 -13.76
CA TYR A 60 12.10 -2.35 -13.83
C TYR A 60 12.97 -3.49 -13.33
N PHE A 61 14.23 -3.54 -13.80
CA PHE A 61 15.21 -4.45 -13.19
C PHE A 61 15.31 -4.18 -11.69
N HIS A 62 15.37 -5.26 -10.92
CA HIS A 62 15.38 -5.30 -9.46
C HIS A 62 14.09 -4.81 -8.78
N GLN A 63 13.04 -4.46 -9.53
CA GLN A 63 11.71 -4.20 -8.97
C GLN A 63 11.02 -5.52 -8.66
N GLU A 64 10.58 -5.67 -7.40
CA GLU A 64 9.76 -6.82 -6.99
C GLU A 64 8.32 -6.64 -7.48
N PHE A 65 7.70 -7.74 -7.88
CA PHE A 65 6.29 -7.83 -8.21
C PHE A 65 5.73 -9.21 -7.81
N SER A 66 4.42 -9.32 -7.81
CA SER A 66 3.71 -10.56 -7.47
C SER A 66 2.85 -11.03 -8.65
N LEU A 67 2.79 -12.34 -8.84
CA LEU A 67 1.83 -12.99 -9.73
C LEU A 67 0.68 -13.52 -8.87
N PHE A 68 -0.49 -12.90 -9.00
CA PHE A 68 -1.72 -13.35 -8.37
C PHE A 68 -2.51 -14.24 -9.32
N SER A 69 -3.10 -15.30 -8.77
CA SER A 69 -3.95 -16.23 -9.52
C SER A 69 -5.38 -16.13 -8.99
N PHE A 70 -6.33 -15.92 -9.90
CA PHE A 70 -7.76 -15.81 -9.61
C PHE A 70 -8.52 -16.89 -10.39
N PHE A 71 -9.57 -17.43 -9.75
CA PHE A 71 -10.40 -18.49 -10.33
C PHE A 71 -11.87 -18.14 -10.18
N GLU A 72 -12.60 -18.19 -11.30
CA GLU A 72 -14.04 -17.94 -11.36
C GLU A 72 -14.78 -19.23 -11.69
N ASN A 73 -16.03 -19.32 -11.24
CA ASN A 73 -16.93 -20.44 -11.51
C ASN A 73 -16.38 -21.83 -11.14
N ALA A 74 -15.41 -21.91 -10.21
CA ALA A 74 -14.92 -23.19 -9.72
C ALA A 74 -16.07 -24.01 -9.12
N SER A 75 -16.14 -25.30 -9.44
CA SER A 75 -17.16 -26.22 -9.00
C SER A 75 -17.10 -26.43 -7.49
N ILE A 76 -18.26 -26.71 -6.90
CA ILE A 76 -18.42 -26.91 -5.46
C ILE A 76 -18.98 -28.31 -5.23
N LYS A 77 -18.29 -29.07 -4.38
CA LYS A 77 -18.78 -30.35 -3.84
C LYS A 77 -18.73 -30.28 -2.32
N GLU A 78 -19.88 -30.51 -1.68
CA GLU A 78 -19.99 -30.42 -0.20
C GLU A 78 -19.48 -29.07 0.36
N GLY A 79 -19.79 -27.96 -0.31
CA GLY A 79 -19.35 -26.62 0.09
C GLY A 79 -17.87 -26.32 -0.14
N LYS A 80 -17.12 -27.21 -0.78
CA LYS A 80 -15.65 -27.08 -1.00
C LYS A 80 -15.32 -27.02 -2.48
N PHE A 81 -14.28 -26.28 -2.84
CA PHE A 81 -13.65 -26.25 -4.16
C PHE A 81 -12.27 -26.91 -4.13
N HIS A 82 -11.80 -27.36 -5.30
CA HIS A 82 -10.50 -27.97 -5.47
C HIS A 82 -9.94 -27.63 -6.86
N ILE A 83 -8.86 -26.82 -6.89
CA ILE A 83 -8.23 -26.36 -8.12
C ILE A 83 -6.76 -26.75 -8.08
N LYS A 84 -6.23 -27.22 -9.21
CA LYS A 84 -4.81 -27.45 -9.41
C LYS A 84 -4.32 -26.58 -10.55
N TYR A 85 -3.16 -25.90 -10.42
CA TYR A 85 -2.64 -25.04 -11.46
C TYR A 85 -1.11 -25.01 -11.53
N THR A 86 -0.62 -24.55 -12.68
CA THR A 86 0.80 -24.33 -12.98
C THR A 86 0.96 -22.97 -13.64
N ILE A 87 2.02 -22.22 -13.31
CA ILE A 87 2.38 -20.98 -13.98
C ILE A 87 3.70 -21.18 -14.71
N THR A 88 3.73 -20.83 -15.99
CA THR A 88 4.92 -20.88 -16.84
C THR A 88 5.27 -19.48 -17.31
N SER A 89 6.54 -19.10 -17.23
CA SER A 89 7.11 -17.89 -17.82
C SER A 89 7.72 -18.22 -19.19
N THR A 90 7.51 -17.36 -20.16
CA THR A 90 8.26 -17.38 -21.44
C THR A 90 9.02 -16.06 -21.56
N ASP A 91 10.33 -16.11 -21.70
CA ASP A 91 11.20 -14.96 -21.83
C ASP A 91 11.15 -14.36 -23.25
N PRO A 92 11.74 -13.18 -23.51
CA PRO A 92 11.79 -12.54 -24.84
C PRO A 92 12.50 -13.38 -25.93
N LYS A 93 13.32 -14.35 -25.54
CA LYS A 93 14.02 -15.29 -26.44
C LYS A 93 13.23 -16.58 -26.69
N GLY A 94 12.03 -16.70 -26.11
CA GLY A 94 11.17 -17.87 -26.25
C GLY A 94 11.46 -19.03 -25.29
N LYS A 95 12.41 -18.87 -24.35
CA LYS A 95 12.72 -19.89 -23.36
C LYS A 95 11.60 -19.97 -22.33
N LYS A 96 11.06 -21.18 -22.14
CA LYS A 96 10.01 -21.45 -21.13
C LYS A 96 10.62 -21.92 -19.83
N THR A 97 10.07 -21.42 -18.71
CA THR A 97 10.46 -21.80 -17.34
C THR A 97 9.19 -21.95 -16.50
N ILE A 98 9.07 -23.03 -15.75
CA ILE A 98 7.97 -23.23 -14.81
C ILE A 98 8.31 -22.43 -13.56
N VAL A 99 7.48 -21.42 -13.22
CA VAL A 99 7.66 -20.55 -12.05
C VAL A 99 6.84 -21.00 -10.85
N ALA A 100 5.73 -21.71 -11.09
CA ALA A 100 4.95 -22.40 -10.05
C ALA A 100 4.40 -23.69 -10.63
N LYS A 101 4.61 -24.84 -9.95
CA LYS A 101 4.24 -26.14 -10.46
C LYS A 101 3.24 -26.85 -9.55
N ASP A 102 2.16 -27.36 -10.15
CA ASP A 102 1.21 -28.25 -9.48
C ASP A 102 0.66 -27.68 -8.15
N ILE A 103 0.44 -26.36 -8.11
CA ILE A 103 -0.11 -25.69 -6.92
C ILE A 103 -1.55 -26.17 -6.73
N VAL A 104 -1.89 -26.51 -5.50
CA VAL A 104 -3.24 -26.97 -5.12
C VAL A 104 -3.92 -25.92 -4.24
N GLN A 105 -5.03 -25.39 -4.73
CA GLN A 105 -5.88 -24.45 -4.00
C GLN A 105 -7.18 -25.14 -3.60
N LYS A 106 -7.41 -25.26 -2.28
CA LYS A 106 -8.63 -25.85 -1.70
C LYS A 106 -9.21 -24.92 -0.66
N GLY A 107 -10.52 -24.95 -0.49
CA GLY A 107 -11.20 -24.15 0.53
C GLY A 107 -12.70 -24.32 0.47
N SER A 108 -13.41 -23.59 1.34
CA SER A 108 -14.87 -23.52 1.37
C SER A 108 -15.33 -22.32 0.55
N LYS A 109 -16.50 -22.46 -0.10
CA LYS A 109 -17.07 -21.46 -0.98
C LYS A 109 -18.60 -21.58 -0.97
N ALA A 110 -19.28 -20.47 -0.73
CA ALA A 110 -20.74 -20.46 -0.60
C ALA A 110 -21.48 -20.50 -1.95
N SER A 111 -20.85 -20.00 -3.03
CA SER A 111 -21.46 -19.91 -4.38
C SER A 111 -20.39 -20.04 -5.46
N LYS A 112 -20.79 -20.58 -6.63
CA LYS A 112 -19.93 -20.64 -7.82
C LYS A 112 -19.48 -19.26 -8.30
N SER A 113 -20.28 -18.23 -8.13
CA SER A 113 -20.01 -16.85 -8.57
C SER A 113 -18.93 -16.14 -7.73
N ILE A 114 -18.52 -16.72 -6.59
CA ILE A 114 -17.45 -16.13 -5.78
C ILE A 114 -16.10 -16.38 -6.46
N ILE A 115 -15.33 -15.33 -6.69
CA ILE A 115 -13.95 -15.41 -7.18
C ILE A 115 -13.08 -15.97 -6.07
N VAL A 116 -12.26 -16.95 -6.39
CA VAL A 116 -11.25 -17.52 -5.47
C VAL A 116 -9.91 -16.93 -5.85
N ALA A 117 -9.27 -16.22 -4.92
CA ALA A 117 -7.87 -15.84 -5.05
C ALA A 117 -6.98 -16.94 -4.47
N SER A 118 -5.89 -17.28 -5.15
CA SER A 118 -4.91 -18.20 -4.58
C SER A 118 -4.19 -17.56 -3.40
N THR A 119 -3.95 -18.34 -2.37
CA THR A 119 -3.10 -17.97 -1.23
C THR A 119 -1.61 -18.19 -1.51
N GLU A 120 -1.29 -18.99 -2.53
CA GLU A 120 0.07 -19.18 -3.02
C GLU A 120 0.39 -18.12 -4.07
N ILE A 121 1.22 -17.17 -3.69
CA ILE A 121 1.59 -16.03 -4.51
C ILE A 121 3.04 -16.16 -4.93
N VAL A 122 3.28 -16.06 -6.23
CA VAL A 122 4.62 -16.12 -6.79
C VAL A 122 5.21 -14.71 -6.79
N GLY A 123 6.16 -14.46 -5.86
CA GLY A 123 7.00 -13.26 -5.92
C GLY A 123 8.08 -13.42 -6.96
N ALA A 124 8.36 -12.37 -7.74
CA ALA A 124 9.38 -12.38 -8.77
C ALA A 124 10.08 -11.02 -8.86
N CYS A 125 11.31 -11.06 -9.37
CA CYS A 125 12.06 -9.88 -9.76
C CYS A 125 13.03 -10.25 -10.89
N PHE A 126 13.40 -9.30 -11.71
CA PHE A 126 14.38 -9.51 -12.79
C PHE A 126 15.68 -8.78 -12.45
N ASP A 127 16.80 -9.42 -12.68
CA ASP A 127 18.14 -8.82 -12.58
C ASP A 127 18.74 -8.57 -13.98
N LYS A 128 19.91 -7.97 -14.03
CA LYS A 128 20.61 -7.66 -15.31
C LYS A 128 21.08 -8.88 -16.12
N ASN A 129 20.99 -10.10 -15.55
CA ASN A 129 21.27 -11.33 -16.29
C ASN A 129 20.03 -11.82 -17.06
N ASN A 130 18.85 -11.31 -16.71
CA ASN A 130 17.63 -11.58 -17.44
C ASN A 130 17.57 -10.67 -18.68
N PRO A 131 17.13 -11.18 -19.85
CA PRO A 131 16.97 -10.35 -21.01
C PRO A 131 15.88 -9.28 -20.78
N ASP A 132 16.12 -8.06 -21.25
CA ASP A 132 15.09 -7.04 -21.37
C ASP A 132 14.05 -7.43 -22.43
N GLY A 133 12.84 -6.87 -22.32
CA GLY A 133 11.78 -7.13 -23.30
C GLY A 133 10.51 -7.70 -22.71
N LEU A 134 9.72 -8.36 -23.55
CA LEU A 134 8.39 -8.83 -23.21
C LEU A 134 8.41 -10.28 -22.69
N TYR A 135 8.02 -10.44 -21.43
CA TYR A 135 7.75 -11.74 -20.80
C TYR A 135 6.27 -12.08 -20.89
N THR A 136 5.97 -13.36 -21.05
CA THR A 136 4.60 -13.88 -20.99
C THR A 136 4.50 -14.86 -19.84
N PHE A 137 3.57 -14.61 -18.93
CA PHE A 137 3.21 -15.56 -17.87
C PHE A 137 1.87 -16.22 -18.25
N GLU A 138 1.87 -17.54 -18.30
CA GLU A 138 0.71 -18.37 -18.63
C GLU A 138 0.32 -19.21 -17.43
N ILE A 139 -0.94 -19.10 -16.97
CA ILE A 139 -1.53 -20.02 -16.02
C ILE A 139 -2.29 -21.11 -16.77
N SER A 140 -2.07 -22.36 -16.35
CA SER A 140 -2.87 -23.51 -16.77
C SER A 140 -3.49 -24.14 -15.53
N ALA A 141 -4.81 -24.10 -15.42
CA ALA A 141 -5.54 -24.53 -14.24
C ALA A 141 -6.58 -25.60 -14.60
N LYS A 142 -6.84 -26.49 -13.64
CA LYS A 142 -7.86 -27.52 -13.71
C LYS A 142 -8.73 -27.48 -12.46
N ASP A 143 -10.02 -27.44 -12.64
CA ASP A 143 -10.99 -27.72 -11.59
C ASP A 143 -11.05 -29.25 -11.39
N GLU A 144 -10.52 -29.72 -10.28
CA GLU A 144 -10.46 -31.17 -9.99
C GLU A 144 -11.83 -31.79 -9.66
N ILE A 145 -12.88 -30.98 -9.47
CA ILE A 145 -14.25 -31.44 -9.22
C ILE A 145 -15.01 -31.67 -10.53
N SER A 146 -14.99 -30.70 -11.44
CA SER A 146 -15.66 -30.81 -12.75
C SER A 146 -14.79 -31.45 -13.82
N GLY A 147 -13.46 -31.40 -13.65
CA GLY A 147 -12.51 -31.77 -14.70
C GLY A 147 -12.25 -30.68 -15.74
N GLU A 148 -12.96 -29.53 -15.67
CA GLU A 148 -12.76 -28.42 -16.60
C GLU A 148 -11.37 -27.82 -16.47
N THR A 149 -10.81 -27.37 -17.60
CA THR A 149 -9.51 -26.72 -17.66
C THR A 149 -9.63 -25.30 -18.20
N SER A 150 -8.76 -24.42 -17.73
CA SER A 150 -8.68 -23.04 -18.22
C SER A 150 -7.22 -22.60 -18.34
N THR A 151 -6.94 -21.74 -19.33
CA THR A 151 -5.64 -21.11 -19.52
C THR A 151 -5.81 -19.62 -19.77
N SER A 152 -4.92 -18.82 -19.19
CA SER A 152 -4.83 -17.38 -19.52
C SER A 152 -3.39 -16.90 -19.50
N LYS A 153 -3.16 -15.70 -20.05
CA LYS A 153 -1.85 -15.11 -20.15
C LYS A 153 -1.87 -13.68 -19.69
N THR A 154 -0.78 -13.27 -19.03
CA THR A 154 -0.44 -11.86 -18.81
C THR A 154 0.92 -11.55 -19.40
N HIS A 155 1.10 -10.30 -19.81
CA HIS A 155 2.34 -9.84 -20.44
C HIS A 155 2.97 -8.76 -19.57
N LEU A 156 4.28 -8.84 -19.38
CA LEU A 156 5.04 -7.92 -18.58
C LEU A 156 6.33 -7.53 -19.30
N ARG A 157 6.53 -6.24 -19.56
CA ARG A 157 7.76 -5.73 -20.18
C ARG A 157 8.79 -5.39 -19.12
N VAL A 158 9.96 -5.99 -19.22
CA VAL A 158 11.14 -5.64 -18.40
C VAL A 158 11.90 -4.52 -19.09
N VAL A 159 12.16 -3.44 -18.36
CA VAL A 159 12.82 -2.23 -18.91
C VAL A 159 13.84 -1.66 -17.91
N ASP A 160 14.77 -0.86 -18.43
CA ASP A 160 15.64 -0.04 -17.59
C ASP A 160 14.88 1.12 -16.95
N TRP A 161 15.27 1.48 -15.72
CA TRP A 161 14.77 2.66 -15.07
C TRP A 161 15.25 3.93 -15.76
N ASN A 162 14.31 4.80 -16.09
CA ASN A 162 14.57 6.14 -16.59
C ASN A 162 13.78 7.15 -15.75
N ALA A 163 14.48 8.03 -15.05
CA ALA A 163 13.86 8.97 -14.12
C ALA A 163 12.91 9.93 -14.86
N PRO A 164 11.64 10.00 -14.49
CA PRO A 164 10.69 10.94 -15.07
C PRO A 164 10.93 12.37 -14.58
N ILE A 165 10.28 13.32 -15.24
CA ILE A 165 10.32 14.75 -14.84
C ILE A 165 9.46 14.93 -13.58
N PRO A 166 9.95 15.60 -12.51
CA PRO A 166 9.18 15.89 -11.31
C PRO A 166 7.89 16.65 -11.55
N MET A 167 6.88 16.46 -10.70
CA MET A 167 5.64 17.24 -10.72
C MET A 167 5.90 18.70 -10.34
N ASN A 168 5.16 19.64 -10.96
CA ASN A 168 5.33 21.08 -10.75
C ASN A 168 4.06 21.77 -10.23
N ASP A 169 3.03 21.03 -9.87
CA ASP A 169 1.79 21.56 -9.30
C ASP A 169 1.55 21.00 -7.90
N LYS A 170 1.40 21.88 -6.91
CA LYS A 170 1.20 21.52 -5.51
C LYS A 170 -0.07 20.68 -5.28
N LYS A 171 -1.16 20.99 -5.98
CA LYS A 171 -2.42 20.24 -5.83
C LYS A 171 -2.30 18.84 -6.42
N GLU A 172 -1.59 18.74 -7.57
CA GLU A 172 -1.30 17.43 -8.17
C GLU A 172 -0.44 16.57 -7.24
N VAL A 173 0.61 17.14 -6.63
CA VAL A 173 1.48 16.44 -5.67
C VAL A 173 0.68 15.92 -4.49
N VAL A 174 -0.12 16.77 -3.84
CA VAL A 174 -0.96 16.40 -2.70
C VAL A 174 -1.98 15.32 -3.10
N ASN A 175 -2.69 15.52 -4.20
CA ASN A 175 -3.65 14.54 -4.71
C ASN A 175 -2.98 13.20 -5.07
N ALA A 176 -1.78 13.23 -5.64
CA ALA A 176 -1.02 12.03 -5.98
C ALA A 176 -0.60 11.24 -4.73
N ILE A 177 -0.19 11.91 -3.64
CA ILE A 177 0.12 11.26 -2.35
C ILE A 177 -1.11 10.54 -1.80
N PHE A 178 -2.24 11.23 -1.65
CA PHE A 178 -3.45 10.66 -1.04
C PHE A 178 -4.13 9.58 -1.89
N ASN A 179 -3.86 9.51 -3.18
CA ASN A 179 -4.41 8.50 -4.08
C ASN A 179 -3.36 7.50 -4.59
N PHE A 180 -2.13 7.56 -4.09
CA PHE A 180 -1.03 6.71 -4.57
C PHE A 180 -1.36 5.22 -4.47
N TYR A 181 -1.93 4.78 -3.35
CA TYR A 181 -2.31 3.37 -3.13
C TYR A 181 -3.27 2.81 -4.19
N LYS A 182 -4.01 3.66 -4.91
CA LYS A 182 -4.93 3.23 -5.97
C LYS A 182 -4.20 2.81 -7.25
N ASN A 183 -3.05 3.41 -7.50
CA ASN A 183 -2.21 3.11 -8.67
C ASN A 183 -0.74 3.42 -8.35
N PRO A 184 -0.11 2.68 -7.43
CA PRO A 184 1.27 2.90 -7.05
C PRO A 184 2.20 2.63 -8.24
N SER A 185 3.05 3.57 -8.56
CA SER A 185 4.11 3.38 -9.54
C SER A 185 5.41 4.04 -9.10
N PRO A 186 6.56 3.45 -9.45
CA PRO A 186 7.87 4.04 -9.14
C PRO A 186 8.04 5.43 -9.76
N GLU A 187 7.48 5.64 -10.95
CA GLU A 187 7.53 6.93 -11.66
C GLU A 187 6.76 8.00 -10.88
N SER A 188 5.51 7.70 -10.49
CA SER A 188 4.71 8.62 -9.68
C SER A 188 5.41 8.93 -8.36
N LEU A 189 6.00 7.93 -7.70
CA LEU A 189 6.76 8.11 -6.47
C LEU A 189 7.94 9.07 -6.68
N TYR A 190 8.73 8.86 -7.73
CA TYR A 190 9.86 9.74 -8.06
C TYR A 190 9.40 11.16 -8.37
N MET A 191 8.36 11.31 -9.22
CA MET A 191 7.81 12.62 -9.62
C MET A 191 7.29 13.42 -8.43
N ILE A 192 6.62 12.77 -7.49
CA ILE A 192 6.13 13.38 -6.24
C ILE A 192 7.31 13.81 -5.37
N PHE A 193 8.25 12.90 -5.13
CA PHE A 193 9.33 13.12 -4.17
C PHE A 193 10.28 14.26 -4.58
N TYR A 194 10.63 14.34 -5.86
CA TYR A 194 11.51 15.37 -6.39
C TYR A 194 10.77 16.63 -6.88
N SER A 195 9.46 16.73 -6.67
CA SER A 195 8.70 17.95 -6.93
C SER A 195 9.22 19.11 -6.09
N ASN A 196 9.44 20.29 -6.72
CA ASN A 196 9.79 21.52 -6.00
C ASN A 196 8.64 22.03 -5.12
N GLU A 197 7.41 21.58 -5.37
CA GLU A 197 6.23 21.93 -4.60
C GLU A 197 6.08 21.12 -3.31
N LEU A 198 6.88 20.04 -3.16
CA LEU A 198 6.88 19.20 -1.96
C LEU A 198 7.77 19.83 -0.90
N ASN A 199 7.17 20.32 0.17
CA ASN A 199 7.89 20.74 1.37
C ASN A 199 7.84 19.60 2.41
N LEU A 200 8.97 18.97 2.66
CA LEU A 200 9.12 17.91 3.66
C LEU A 200 9.23 18.47 5.09
N GLU A 201 9.58 19.74 5.23
CA GLU A 201 9.73 20.44 6.51
C GLU A 201 8.59 21.45 6.67
N GLN A 202 7.85 21.37 7.78
CA GLN A 202 6.95 22.46 8.15
C GLN A 202 7.81 23.57 8.78
N ARG A 203 7.78 24.78 8.19
CA ARG A 203 8.39 26.01 8.71
C ARG A 203 9.92 26.02 8.89
N GLY A 204 10.65 25.17 8.18
CA GLY A 204 12.13 25.26 8.14
C GLY A 204 12.85 24.85 9.41
N ALA A 205 12.21 24.11 10.30
CA ALA A 205 12.84 23.50 11.47
C ALA A 205 12.89 21.97 11.32
N PRO A 206 14.02 21.31 11.63
CA PRO A 206 14.14 19.85 11.57
C PRO A 206 13.12 19.09 12.43
N ASN A 207 12.47 19.77 13.38
CA ASN A 207 11.47 19.20 14.29
C ASN A 207 10.03 19.38 13.81
N ASP A 208 9.80 20.05 12.68
CA ASP A 208 8.48 20.31 12.08
C ASP A 208 8.23 19.42 10.85
N LEU A 209 8.55 18.14 10.96
CA LEU A 209 8.35 17.18 9.87
C LEU A 209 6.87 16.94 9.61
N ASN A 210 6.49 16.86 8.34
CA ASN A 210 5.21 16.32 7.97
C ASN A 210 5.24 14.79 8.10
N TYR A 211 4.73 14.29 9.22
CA TYR A 211 4.82 12.85 9.53
C TYR A 211 3.98 11.97 8.61
N ILE A 212 2.89 12.50 8.01
CA ILE A 212 2.16 11.78 6.96
C ILE A 212 3.08 11.55 5.75
N TYR A 213 3.82 12.58 5.33
CA TYR A 213 4.78 12.43 4.22
C TYR A 213 5.94 11.52 4.60
N ALA A 214 6.43 11.60 5.84
CA ALA A 214 7.47 10.70 6.33
C ALA A 214 7.02 9.23 6.27
N GLY A 215 5.83 8.91 6.77
CA GLY A 215 5.24 7.56 6.70
C GLY A 215 5.05 7.10 5.26
N PHE A 216 4.49 7.98 4.41
CA PHE A 216 4.26 7.71 3.00
C PHE A 216 5.56 7.39 2.25
N PHE A 217 6.55 8.29 2.27
CA PHE A 217 7.79 8.07 1.51
C PHE A 217 8.60 6.90 2.03
N ARG A 218 8.67 6.71 3.35
CA ARG A 218 9.32 5.53 3.92
C ARG A 218 8.71 4.24 3.37
N SER A 219 7.40 4.08 3.47
CA SER A 219 6.70 2.88 3.02
C SER A 219 6.82 2.69 1.50
N ALA A 220 6.57 3.74 0.73
CA ALA A 220 6.60 3.68 -0.73
C ALA A 220 8.00 3.36 -1.27
N PHE A 221 9.07 3.97 -0.73
CA PHE A 221 10.44 3.69 -1.17
C PHE A 221 10.96 2.33 -0.68
N MET A 222 10.56 1.86 0.51
CA MET A 222 10.89 0.50 0.94
C MET A 222 10.33 -0.56 -0.01
N ARG A 223 9.15 -0.34 -0.60
CA ARG A 223 8.56 -1.21 -1.63
C ARG A 223 9.23 -1.06 -3.00
N ASN A 224 9.85 0.07 -3.24
CA ASN A 224 10.58 0.38 -4.47
C ASN A 224 12.08 0.51 -4.20
N SER A 225 12.62 -0.39 -3.38
CA SER A 225 14.03 -0.35 -2.91
C SER A 225 15.04 -0.39 -4.06
N PHE A 226 14.66 -0.91 -5.23
CA PHE A 226 15.47 -0.87 -6.45
C PHE A 226 15.85 0.56 -6.89
N LEU A 227 15.11 1.59 -6.44
CA LEU A 227 15.45 2.99 -6.66
C LEU A 227 16.63 3.47 -5.81
N THR A 228 16.90 2.84 -4.67
CA THR A 228 17.95 3.27 -3.73
C THR A 228 19.36 3.31 -4.37
N PRO A 229 19.82 2.25 -5.07
CA PRO A 229 21.09 2.31 -5.80
C PRO A 229 21.13 3.41 -6.84
N PHE A 230 20.05 3.58 -7.62
CA PHE A 230 19.95 4.65 -8.61
C PHE A 230 20.06 6.04 -7.96
N LEU A 231 19.37 6.30 -6.84
CA LEU A 231 19.43 7.58 -6.14
C LEU A 231 20.83 7.84 -5.57
N ARG A 232 21.51 6.81 -5.09
CA ARG A 232 22.89 6.91 -4.61
C ARG A 232 23.85 7.29 -5.74
N ASP A 233 23.75 6.63 -6.89
CA ASP A 233 24.59 6.89 -8.05
C ASP A 233 24.38 8.30 -8.61
N LYS A 234 23.13 8.79 -8.58
CA LYS A 234 22.77 10.14 -9.05
C LYS A 234 23.10 11.24 -8.05
N PHE A 235 23.26 10.92 -6.76
CA PHE A 235 23.41 11.88 -5.68
C PHE A 235 24.47 12.96 -5.95
N PRO A 236 25.69 12.66 -6.45
CA PRO A 236 26.73 13.70 -6.71
C PRO A 236 26.28 14.75 -7.73
N SER A 237 25.41 14.41 -8.67
CA SER A 237 24.94 15.30 -9.75
C SER A 237 23.59 15.98 -9.46
N MET A 238 22.99 15.72 -8.29
CA MET A 238 21.71 16.31 -7.88
C MET A 238 21.84 17.78 -7.48
N SER A 239 20.75 18.54 -7.63
CA SER A 239 20.64 19.88 -7.05
C SER A 239 20.78 19.85 -5.52
N PRO A 240 21.15 20.96 -4.86
CA PRO A 240 21.22 21.01 -3.39
C PRO A 240 19.90 20.59 -2.71
N LEU A 241 18.76 20.96 -3.28
CA LEU A 241 17.44 20.58 -2.78
C LEU A 241 17.19 19.08 -2.90
N ASP A 242 17.50 18.48 -4.05
CA ASP A 242 17.30 17.05 -4.26
C ASP A 242 18.26 16.21 -3.40
N ARG A 243 19.47 16.70 -3.16
CA ARG A 243 20.43 16.09 -2.24
C ARG A 243 19.88 16.09 -0.82
N ALA A 244 19.32 17.22 -0.34
CA ALA A 244 18.69 17.30 0.98
C ALA A 244 17.51 16.33 1.11
N LYS A 245 16.63 16.24 0.10
CA LYS A 245 15.53 15.26 0.05
C LYS A 245 16.03 13.82 0.09
N THR A 246 17.10 13.51 -0.65
CA THR A 246 17.69 12.17 -0.67
C THR A 246 18.31 11.79 0.70
N ILE A 247 19.00 12.74 1.36
CA ILE A 247 19.50 12.54 2.73
C ILE A 247 18.35 12.26 3.70
N TYR A 248 17.27 13.05 3.62
CA TYR A 248 16.06 12.85 4.41
C TYR A 248 15.48 11.45 4.21
N LEU A 249 15.28 11.03 2.95
CA LEU A 249 14.75 9.72 2.61
C LEU A 249 15.57 8.57 3.20
N PHE A 250 16.90 8.64 3.05
CA PHE A 250 17.78 7.57 3.55
C PHE A 250 17.79 7.52 5.09
N ALA A 251 17.63 8.67 5.75
CA ALA A 251 17.44 8.71 7.20
C ALA A 251 16.11 8.07 7.64
N LEU A 252 15.03 8.26 6.86
CA LEU A 252 13.72 7.62 7.11
C LEU A 252 13.76 6.10 6.97
N MET A 253 14.49 5.59 5.98
CA MET A 253 14.53 4.16 5.69
C MET A 253 15.45 3.37 6.63
N ASP A 254 16.23 4.04 7.48
CA ASP A 254 17.28 3.45 8.33
C ASP A 254 18.29 2.62 7.51
N GLU A 255 18.32 2.86 6.18
CA GLU A 255 19.20 2.20 5.24
C GLU A 255 20.40 3.09 4.91
N ALA A 256 21.46 2.45 4.60
CA ALA A 256 22.70 2.90 3.99
C ALA A 256 23.00 4.41 4.06
N ARG A 257 23.89 4.76 4.96
CA ARG A 257 24.55 6.09 4.97
C ARG A 257 25.02 6.44 3.57
N ILE A 258 24.70 7.64 3.10
CA ILE A 258 25.43 8.25 2.00
C ILE A 258 26.88 8.40 2.47
N ASP A 259 27.83 8.05 1.62
CA ASP A 259 29.25 8.14 1.96
C ASP A 259 29.59 9.58 2.38
N PHE A 260 30.16 9.72 3.58
CA PHE A 260 30.54 11.03 4.13
C PHE A 260 31.51 11.79 3.23
N ASN A 261 32.28 11.09 2.39
CA ASN A 261 33.26 11.72 1.52
C ASN A 261 32.65 12.55 0.39
N ILE A 262 31.39 12.30 0.03
CA ILE A 262 30.69 13.06 -1.01
C ILE A 262 29.70 14.10 -0.47
N LEU A 263 29.59 14.21 0.86
CA LEU A 263 28.73 15.18 1.53
C LEU A 263 29.50 16.46 1.86
N THR A 264 28.87 17.61 1.65
CA THR A 264 29.33 18.88 2.21
C THR A 264 29.20 18.91 3.73
N GLU A 265 29.86 19.83 4.42
CA GLU A 265 29.77 19.97 5.89
C GLU A 265 28.34 20.30 6.36
N SER A 266 27.56 21.05 5.58
CA SER A 266 26.15 21.33 5.87
C SER A 266 25.29 20.09 5.73
N GLU A 267 25.51 19.27 4.69
CA GLU A 267 24.79 18.01 4.48
C GLU A 267 25.11 16.97 5.54
N LYS A 268 26.35 16.89 6.02
CA LYS A 268 26.72 16.03 7.15
C LYS A 268 25.93 16.42 8.41
N LYS A 269 25.88 17.72 8.73
CA LYS A 269 25.11 18.24 9.87
C LYS A 269 23.61 17.93 9.72
N TYR A 270 23.07 18.09 8.49
CA TYR A 270 21.68 17.78 8.22
C TYR A 270 21.38 16.28 8.37
N GLN A 271 22.23 15.42 7.83
CA GLN A 271 22.11 13.96 8.00
C GLN A 271 22.13 13.54 9.47
N ASP A 272 23.03 14.12 10.27
CA ASP A 272 23.11 13.86 11.71
C ASP A 272 21.88 14.37 12.46
N ALA A 273 21.34 15.55 12.07
CA ALA A 273 20.11 16.09 12.63
C ALA A 273 18.91 15.20 12.34
N MET A 274 18.75 14.73 11.10
CA MET A 274 17.67 13.82 10.72
C MET A 274 17.71 12.49 11.47
N ARG A 275 18.88 11.95 11.71
CA ARG A 275 19.06 10.74 12.51
C ARG A 275 18.73 10.93 13.99
N LYS A 276 19.02 12.11 14.53
CA LYS A 276 18.71 12.49 15.92
C LYS A 276 17.24 12.88 16.10
N ALA A 277 16.51 13.18 15.04
CA ALA A 277 15.11 13.58 15.07
C ALA A 277 14.16 12.49 15.62
N ASN A 278 14.72 11.31 15.95
CA ASN A 278 14.01 10.19 16.58
C ASN A 278 12.67 9.87 15.90
N ILE A 279 12.70 9.82 14.55
CA ILE A 279 11.54 9.42 13.76
C ILE A 279 11.18 8.01 14.20
N PRO A 280 9.96 7.77 14.68
CA PRO A 280 9.59 6.44 15.17
C PRO A 280 9.86 5.34 14.15
N ALA A 281 10.35 4.21 14.64
CA ALA A 281 10.54 3.01 13.83
C ALA A 281 9.23 2.62 13.10
N PRO A 282 9.29 1.79 12.03
CA PRO A 282 8.08 1.25 11.40
C PRO A 282 7.10 0.70 12.42
N TYR A 283 5.83 1.01 12.28
CA TYR A 283 4.79 0.66 13.26
C TYR A 283 4.75 -0.84 13.61
N ALA A 284 5.23 -1.70 12.73
CA ALA A 284 5.34 -3.14 12.99
C ALA A 284 6.20 -3.49 14.22
N LYS A 285 7.06 -2.54 14.67
CA LYS A 285 7.90 -2.67 15.85
C LYS A 285 7.29 -2.00 17.10
N TRP A 286 6.11 -1.38 16.99
CA TRP A 286 5.49 -0.69 18.12
C TRP A 286 4.55 -1.62 18.89
N ASP A 287 4.72 -1.71 20.19
CA ASP A 287 3.80 -2.45 21.05
C ASP A 287 2.47 -1.69 21.21
N LYS A 288 2.53 -0.37 21.28
CA LYS A 288 1.38 0.53 21.39
C LYS A 288 1.64 1.88 20.75
N ILE A 289 0.58 2.61 20.41
CA ILE A 289 0.68 4.00 19.95
C ILE A 289 0.83 4.92 21.16
N LEU A 290 1.85 5.74 21.16
CA LEU A 290 2.22 6.63 22.27
C LEU A 290 2.14 8.11 21.90
N GLY A 291 1.70 8.47 20.70
CA GLY A 291 1.66 9.87 20.25
C GLY A 291 0.94 10.10 18.94
N ALA A 292 0.48 11.33 18.73
CA ALA A 292 -0.18 11.76 17.50
C ALA A 292 0.71 11.57 16.25
N VAL A 293 2.02 11.78 16.41
CA VAL A 293 3.03 11.54 15.34
C VAL A 293 2.92 10.14 14.76
N GLN A 294 2.67 9.14 15.59
CA GLN A 294 2.52 7.76 15.12
C GLN A 294 1.23 7.56 14.32
N ILE A 295 0.15 8.27 14.65
CA ILE A 295 -1.09 8.25 13.87
C ILE A 295 -0.84 8.79 12.46
N ASP A 296 -0.13 9.92 12.36
CA ASP A 296 0.22 10.53 11.07
C ASP A 296 1.13 9.61 10.23
N LEU A 297 2.12 8.97 10.85
CA LEU A 297 2.98 7.99 10.18
C LEU A 297 2.17 6.79 9.65
N LEU A 298 1.18 6.30 10.42
CA LEU A 298 0.30 5.21 10.00
C LEU A 298 -0.58 5.62 8.82
N TRP A 299 -1.12 6.83 8.82
CA TRP A 299 -1.86 7.36 7.66
C TRP A 299 -0.97 7.46 6.42
N GLY A 300 0.25 7.96 6.57
CA GLY A 300 1.22 7.98 5.47
C GLY A 300 1.49 6.60 4.90
N GLU A 301 1.69 5.61 5.76
CA GLU A 301 1.89 4.22 5.36
C GLU A 301 0.66 3.66 4.60
N PHE A 302 -0.56 3.95 5.07
CA PHE A 302 -1.78 3.58 4.35
C PHE A 302 -1.85 4.22 2.96
N PHE A 303 -1.55 5.50 2.82
CA PHE A 303 -1.57 6.16 1.51
C PHE A 303 -0.51 5.63 0.54
N ALA A 304 0.56 5.04 1.05
CA ALA A 304 1.59 4.39 0.24
C ALA A 304 1.14 3.03 -0.32
N ASP A 305 0.32 2.27 0.42
CA ASP A 305 0.09 0.87 0.07
C ASP A 305 -1.37 0.38 0.15
N GLY A 306 -2.26 1.16 0.75
CA GLY A 306 -3.66 0.81 0.88
C GLY A 306 -3.94 -0.40 1.77
N THR A 307 -2.99 -0.84 2.61
CA THR A 307 -3.18 -2.03 3.46
C THR A 307 -4.04 -1.73 4.69
N TYR A 308 -4.69 -2.75 5.22
CA TYR A 308 -5.57 -2.66 6.40
C TYR A 308 -4.80 -2.38 7.70
N LYS A 309 -3.62 -2.92 7.84
CA LYS A 309 -2.87 -2.95 9.08
C LYS A 309 -2.58 -1.57 9.71
N PRO A 310 -2.19 -0.52 8.98
CA PRO A 310 -2.05 0.83 9.54
C PRO A 310 -3.36 1.35 10.13
N ILE A 311 -4.48 1.18 9.41
CA ILE A 311 -5.81 1.63 9.87
C ILE A 311 -6.26 0.85 11.09
N ARG A 312 -6.04 -0.46 11.10
CA ARG A 312 -6.33 -1.32 12.24
C ARG A 312 -5.65 -0.82 13.52
N ARG A 313 -4.39 -0.40 13.41
CA ARG A 313 -3.65 0.17 14.54
C ARG A 313 -4.22 1.50 15.02
N ILE A 314 -4.71 2.34 14.12
CA ILE A 314 -5.39 3.58 14.49
C ILE A 314 -6.71 3.27 15.17
N MET A 315 -7.46 2.27 14.71
CA MET A 315 -8.73 1.82 15.32
C MET A 315 -8.56 1.33 16.76
N ASP A 316 -7.39 0.80 17.15
CA ASP A 316 -7.11 0.41 18.54
C ASP A 316 -7.34 1.56 19.54
N LEU A 317 -7.08 2.80 19.10
CA LEU A 317 -7.28 3.99 19.93
C LEU A 317 -8.75 4.33 20.18
N LEU A 318 -9.68 3.78 19.40
CA LEU A 318 -11.11 4.01 19.61
C LEU A 318 -11.63 3.31 20.87
N ALA A 319 -10.88 2.37 21.43
CA ALA A 319 -11.22 1.73 22.71
C ALA A 319 -11.18 2.71 23.92
N TYR A 320 -10.47 3.83 23.79
CA TYR A 320 -10.27 4.81 24.87
C TYR A 320 -11.38 5.89 24.92
N THR A 321 -12.65 5.48 24.75
CA THR A 321 -13.80 6.40 24.73
C THR A 321 -13.99 7.13 26.07
N GLU A 322 -13.76 6.45 27.21
CA GLU A 322 -13.87 7.06 28.54
C GLU A 322 -12.80 8.14 28.75
N GLU A 323 -11.57 7.88 28.30
CA GLU A 323 -10.47 8.83 28.32
C GLU A 323 -10.77 10.02 27.39
N GLY A 324 -11.38 9.77 26.23
CA GLY A 324 -11.88 10.80 25.33
C GLY A 324 -12.88 11.74 25.99
N ASN A 325 -13.87 11.18 26.66
CA ASN A 325 -14.88 11.93 27.43
C ASN A 325 -14.24 12.68 28.61
N PHE A 326 -13.28 12.08 29.29
CA PHE A 326 -12.52 12.73 30.36
C PHE A 326 -11.75 13.94 29.81
N THR A 327 -11.04 13.79 28.70
CA THR A 327 -10.27 14.87 28.05
C THR A 327 -11.17 16.00 27.63
N LEU A 328 -12.30 15.69 26.97
CA LEU A 328 -13.27 16.70 26.55
C LEU A 328 -13.78 17.52 27.75
N ARG A 329 -14.13 16.87 28.87
CA ARG A 329 -14.57 17.51 30.10
C ARG A 329 -13.49 18.40 30.67
N MET A 330 -12.23 17.93 30.76
CA MET A 330 -11.10 18.72 31.25
C MET A 330 -10.89 19.99 30.43
N LEU A 331 -10.97 19.88 29.10
CA LEU A 331 -10.85 21.03 28.20
C LEU A 331 -12.01 22.01 28.35
N THR A 332 -13.24 21.51 28.42
CA THR A 332 -14.45 22.33 28.60
C THR A 332 -14.43 23.11 29.92
N GLU A 333 -14.02 22.45 31.01
CA GLU A 333 -13.90 23.05 32.33
C GLU A 333 -12.60 23.88 32.50
N LYS A 334 -11.74 23.93 31.47
CA LYS A 334 -10.43 24.58 31.50
C LYS A 334 -9.55 24.12 32.69
N ARG A 335 -9.68 22.85 33.06
CA ARG A 335 -8.92 22.21 34.15
C ARG A 335 -7.59 21.69 33.63
N ARG A 336 -6.58 21.71 34.51
CA ARG A 336 -5.29 21.04 34.30
C ARG A 336 -5.28 19.72 35.05
N PRO A 337 -4.59 18.67 34.53
CA PRO A 337 -4.40 17.41 35.24
C PRO A 337 -3.66 17.68 36.57
N LYS A 338 -4.16 17.06 37.66
CA LYS A 338 -3.65 17.23 39.01
C LYS A 338 -2.45 16.32 39.33
N ASN A 339 -2.33 15.23 38.62
CA ASN A 339 -1.30 14.23 38.83
C ASN A 339 -0.95 13.51 37.53
N ARG A 340 0.01 12.59 37.58
CA ARG A 340 0.50 11.83 36.43
C ARG A 340 -0.60 10.95 35.81
N GLU A 341 -1.44 10.33 36.63
CA GLU A 341 -2.53 9.47 36.17
C GLU A 341 -3.58 10.25 35.35
N GLU A 342 -4.05 11.41 35.87
CA GLU A 342 -4.94 12.30 35.13
C GLU A 342 -4.29 12.79 33.82
N TRP A 343 -2.95 13.07 33.83
CA TRP A 343 -2.23 13.46 32.64
C TRP A 343 -2.19 12.34 31.59
N GLU A 344 -1.84 11.11 32.00
CA GLU A 344 -1.83 9.94 31.09
C GLU A 344 -3.22 9.67 30.53
N LYS A 345 -4.28 9.73 31.35
CA LYS A 345 -5.66 9.60 30.91
C LYS A 345 -6.06 10.68 29.89
N MET A 346 -5.67 11.92 30.16
CA MET A 346 -5.93 13.03 29.24
C MET A 346 -5.19 12.84 27.89
N MET A 347 -3.96 12.36 27.91
CA MET A 347 -3.21 12.09 26.68
C MET A 347 -3.83 10.95 25.86
N MET A 348 -4.23 9.86 26.50
CA MET A 348 -4.93 8.75 25.82
C MET A 348 -6.25 9.22 25.20
N GLY A 349 -7.00 10.07 25.89
CA GLY A 349 -8.22 10.68 25.33
C GLY A 349 -7.96 11.64 24.17
N ALA A 350 -6.83 12.35 24.19
CA ALA A 350 -6.41 13.17 23.05
C ALA A 350 -6.07 12.29 21.83
N TYR A 351 -5.38 11.15 22.03
CA TYR A 351 -5.09 10.21 20.94
C TYR A 351 -6.36 9.54 20.40
N HIS A 352 -7.30 9.16 21.28
CA HIS A 352 -8.63 8.71 20.88
C HIS A 352 -9.33 9.72 19.96
N SER A 353 -9.37 10.99 20.38
CA SER A 353 -10.02 12.04 19.61
C SER A 353 -9.32 12.28 18.25
N ALA A 354 -8.00 12.26 18.23
CA ALA A 354 -7.22 12.38 16.99
C ALA A 354 -7.49 11.21 16.04
N ALA A 355 -7.51 9.98 16.54
CA ALA A 355 -7.82 8.78 15.76
C ALA A 355 -9.26 8.84 15.20
N LEU A 356 -10.24 9.15 16.05
CA LEU A 356 -11.64 9.24 15.65
C LEU A 356 -11.84 10.28 14.55
N ASN A 357 -11.33 11.50 14.75
CA ASN A 357 -11.50 12.58 13.79
C ASN A 357 -10.80 12.24 12.45
N SER A 358 -9.60 11.68 12.49
CA SER A 358 -8.88 11.31 11.26
C SER A 358 -9.57 10.17 10.51
N ILE A 359 -10.09 9.14 11.21
CA ILE A 359 -10.86 8.07 10.55
C ILE A 359 -12.14 8.62 9.94
N LEU A 360 -12.87 9.49 10.65
CA LEU A 360 -14.08 10.14 10.14
C LEU A 360 -13.80 10.94 8.87
N ASP A 361 -12.76 11.78 8.89
CA ASP A 361 -12.39 12.63 7.77
C ASP A 361 -11.98 11.80 6.55
N TYR A 362 -11.07 10.86 6.72
CA TYR A 362 -10.62 10.03 5.59
C TYR A 362 -11.65 9.01 5.13
N ALA A 363 -12.50 8.46 6.01
CA ALA A 363 -13.61 7.60 5.58
C ALA A 363 -14.63 8.36 4.73
N SER A 364 -14.84 9.65 4.96
CA SER A 364 -15.70 10.49 4.11
C SER A 364 -15.19 10.59 2.67
N GLN A 365 -13.87 10.52 2.48
CA GLN A 365 -13.20 10.71 1.20
C GLN A 365 -12.83 9.38 0.50
N PHE A 366 -12.54 8.32 1.27
CA PHE A 366 -11.97 7.07 0.75
C PHE A 366 -12.84 5.86 1.08
N GLU A 367 -13.44 5.26 0.06
CA GLU A 367 -14.28 4.08 0.20
C GLU A 367 -13.53 2.88 0.82
N LEU A 368 -12.26 2.70 0.50
CA LEU A 368 -11.45 1.63 1.05
C LEU A 368 -11.39 1.67 2.59
N ILE A 369 -11.31 2.87 3.17
CA ILE A 369 -11.32 3.04 4.63
C ILE A 369 -12.67 2.64 5.22
N ARG A 370 -13.80 3.03 4.58
CA ARG A 370 -15.14 2.57 4.99
C ARG A 370 -15.27 1.05 4.94
N ASN A 371 -14.73 0.43 3.88
CA ASN A 371 -14.74 -1.02 3.75
C ASN A 371 -13.94 -1.69 4.85
N TYR A 372 -12.78 -1.17 5.22
CA TYR A 372 -12.00 -1.67 6.34
C TYR A 372 -12.73 -1.52 7.68
N CYS A 373 -13.44 -0.41 7.91
CA CYS A 373 -14.28 -0.23 9.10
C CYS A 373 -15.39 -1.30 9.16
N ARG A 374 -16.11 -1.54 8.06
CA ARG A 374 -17.16 -2.58 7.99
C ARG A 374 -16.59 -3.96 8.23
N TRP A 375 -15.46 -4.29 7.59
CA TRP A 375 -14.78 -5.56 7.75
C TRP A 375 -14.36 -5.80 9.20
N ALA A 376 -13.77 -4.80 9.85
CA ALA A 376 -13.32 -4.88 11.23
C ALA A 376 -14.49 -5.19 12.21
N ILE A 377 -15.65 -4.56 12.00
CA ILE A 377 -16.86 -4.83 12.79
C ILE A 377 -17.36 -6.25 12.54
N GLN A 378 -17.52 -6.64 11.26
CA GLN A 378 -18.06 -7.95 10.87
C GLN A 378 -17.22 -9.12 11.40
N ASN A 379 -15.90 -8.95 11.44
CA ASN A 379 -14.96 -9.97 11.88
C ASN A 379 -14.55 -9.85 13.36
N LYS A 380 -15.12 -8.88 14.08
CA LYS A 380 -14.79 -8.62 15.51
C LYS A 380 -13.29 -8.43 15.74
N ASP A 381 -12.61 -7.81 14.76
CA ASP A 381 -11.16 -7.61 14.79
C ASP A 381 -10.73 -6.36 15.57
N ILE A 382 -11.66 -5.72 16.28
CA ILE A 382 -11.47 -4.52 17.09
C ILE A 382 -12.24 -4.67 18.41
N PRO A 383 -11.92 -3.87 19.45
CA PRO A 383 -12.68 -3.85 20.69
C PRO A 383 -14.16 -3.54 20.45
N GLU A 384 -15.05 -4.28 21.13
CA GLU A 384 -16.49 -4.15 20.97
C GLU A 384 -17.01 -2.74 21.31
N SER A 385 -16.35 -2.05 22.25
CA SER A 385 -16.61 -0.65 22.59
C SER A 385 -16.49 0.32 21.40
N SER A 386 -15.74 -0.05 20.37
CA SER A 386 -15.53 0.74 19.14
C SER A 386 -16.58 0.49 18.04
N PHE A 387 -17.41 -0.57 18.17
CA PHE A 387 -18.33 -0.98 17.09
C PHE A 387 -19.35 0.10 16.72
N LYS A 388 -19.93 0.77 17.70
CA LYS A 388 -20.91 1.82 17.48
C LYS A 388 -20.30 2.99 16.69
N LEU A 389 -19.14 3.48 17.12
CA LEU A 389 -18.43 4.57 16.46
C LEU A 389 -18.08 4.23 15.00
N LEU A 390 -17.52 3.05 14.77
CA LEU A 390 -17.15 2.61 13.42
C LEU A 390 -18.36 2.28 12.53
N GLY A 391 -19.47 1.82 13.11
CA GLY A 391 -20.73 1.65 12.41
C GLY A 391 -21.25 2.97 11.85
N GLU A 392 -21.30 4.02 12.67
CA GLU A 392 -21.70 5.36 12.24
C GLU A 392 -20.78 5.94 11.15
N ILE A 393 -19.47 5.64 11.22
CA ILE A 393 -18.49 6.06 10.21
C ILE A 393 -18.72 5.33 8.87
N SER A 394 -18.95 4.03 8.94
CA SER A 394 -19.06 3.17 7.76
C SER A 394 -20.34 3.41 6.94
N GLU A 395 -21.39 3.98 7.54
CA GLU A 395 -22.67 4.29 6.91
C GLU A 395 -22.71 5.70 6.26
N LYS A 396 -21.78 6.57 6.62
CA LYS A 396 -21.69 7.92 5.99
C LYS A 396 -21.30 7.76 4.52
N LYS A 397 -22.16 8.26 3.64
CA LYS A 397 -21.95 8.33 2.18
C LYS A 397 -21.11 9.55 1.80
#